data_25b2a10fe4f9012949b96d24d6ef981d
#
_entry.id   25b2a10fe4f9012949b96d24d6ef981d
#
_cell.length_a   1.000
_cell.length_b   1.000
_cell.length_c   1.000
_cell.angle_alpha   90.00
_cell.angle_beta   90.00
_cell.angle_gamma   90.00
#
_symmetry.space_group_name_H-M   'P 1'
#
loop_
_entity.id
_entity.type
_entity.pdbx_description
1 polymer ?
#
loop_
_entity_poly.entity_id
_entity_poly.type
_entity_poly.pdbx_seq_one_letter_code
_entity_poly.pdbx_strand_id
1 'polypeptide(L)'
;MKKIIFILLPFMIYLTIFSQEELKLFPVEGVLPMNDRDYTKTLVKLFDSSKKTIHAVIYQVGYYPDYPEGEPTDIQNALINAVKRGVKVVIIVDQSSWNPSLSVKNDEYLKYMRQFGIEVYFDMPDITTHAKFVVVDSTITVIGSTNWSFYALAKNNECAVAVKSKDISLKYEDFFEKLYQFKSDSLTITP
;
A
#
# COMPACT_ATOMS: atom_id res chain seq x y z
N MET A 1 67.01 16.11 46.93
CA MET A 1 65.63 16.59 46.81
C MET A 1 65.14 16.28 45.41
N LYS A 2 64.34 15.22 45.21
CA LYS A 2 63.72 14.81 43.90
C LYS A 2 62.39 15.53 43.78
N LYS A 3 62.27 16.38 42.75
CA LYS A 3 60.99 17.03 42.42
C LYS A 3 60.10 16.03 41.60
N ILE A 4 58.99 15.67 42.15
CA ILE A 4 57.96 14.87 41.44
C ILE A 4 57.12 15.87 40.66
N ILE A 5 57.16 15.77 39.32
CA ILE A 5 56.30 16.55 38.44
C ILE A 5 55.02 15.72 38.23
N PHE A 6 53.88 16.19 38.74
CA PHE A 6 52.56 15.65 38.43
C PHE A 6 52.10 16.18 37.07
N ILE A 7 52.03 15.31 36.07
CA ILE A 7 51.41 15.61 34.77
C ILE A 7 49.90 15.30 34.92
N LEU A 8 49.10 16.36 35.01
CA LEU A 8 47.66 16.29 34.91
C LEU A 8 47.30 16.10 33.44
N LEU A 9 46.88 14.84 33.08
CA LEU A 9 46.26 14.58 31.77
C LEU A 9 44.82 15.13 31.84
N PRO A 10 44.40 16.02 30.90
CA PRO A 10 43.00 16.43 30.83
C PRO A 10 42.21 15.27 30.28
N PHE A 11 41.30 14.70 31.08
CA PHE A 11 40.32 13.74 30.68
C PHE A 11 39.28 14.49 29.85
N MET A 12 39.43 14.47 28.50
CA MET A 12 38.47 15.03 27.58
C MET A 12 37.26 14.07 27.52
N ILE A 13 36.23 14.40 28.29
CA ILE A 13 34.92 13.70 28.21
C ILE A 13 34.30 14.11 26.90
N TYR A 14 34.36 13.22 25.91
CA TYR A 14 33.52 13.30 24.71
C TYR A 14 32.09 12.99 25.12
N LEU A 15 31.28 14.01 25.40
CA LEU A 15 29.84 13.90 25.42
C LEU A 15 29.36 13.67 23.97
N THR A 16 29.17 12.43 23.59
CA THR A 16 28.39 12.10 22.41
C THR A 16 26.94 12.46 22.72
N ILE A 17 26.51 13.64 22.26
CA ILE A 17 25.11 14.01 22.23
C ILE A 17 24.46 13.10 21.18
N PHE A 18 23.85 11.99 21.63
CA PHE A 18 22.88 11.28 20.81
C PHE A 18 21.68 12.22 20.69
N SER A 19 21.59 12.92 19.57
CA SER A 19 20.36 13.57 19.15
C SER A 19 19.32 12.44 18.99
N GLN A 20 18.42 12.29 19.95
CA GLN A 20 17.20 11.49 19.72
C GLN A 20 16.43 12.23 18.64
N GLU A 21 16.35 11.64 17.44
CA GLU A 21 15.42 12.13 16.42
C GLU A 21 14.02 12.04 17.01
N GLU A 22 13.39 13.18 17.22
CA GLU A 22 12.04 13.26 17.73
C GLU A 22 11.09 12.65 16.69
N LEU A 23 10.22 11.71 17.12
CA LEU A 23 9.22 11.10 16.24
C LEU A 23 8.29 12.19 15.70
N LYS A 24 8.39 12.46 14.40
CA LYS A 24 7.54 13.42 13.72
C LYS A 24 6.18 12.79 13.42
N LEU A 25 5.18 13.12 14.22
CA LEU A 25 3.78 12.73 13.97
C LEU A 25 3.11 13.73 13.03
N PHE A 26 2.17 13.23 12.23
CA PHE A 26 1.37 14.05 11.32
C PHE A 26 -0.04 14.23 11.89
N PRO A 27 -0.66 15.42 11.72
CA PRO A 27 -2.03 15.66 12.12
C PRO A 27 -3.01 14.84 11.27
N VAL A 28 -4.10 14.42 11.89
CA VAL A 28 -5.17 13.70 11.21
C VAL A 28 -6.51 14.43 11.44
N GLU A 29 -7.34 14.49 10.39
CA GLU A 29 -8.71 15.02 10.48
C GLU A 29 -9.68 13.96 10.99
N GLY A 30 -9.38 12.69 10.75
CA GLY A 30 -10.19 11.56 11.20
C GLY A 30 -9.55 10.22 10.92
N VAL A 31 -9.96 9.24 11.72
CA VAL A 31 -9.52 7.84 11.61
C VAL A 31 -10.75 6.95 11.68
N LEU A 32 -10.87 5.99 10.77
CA LEU A 32 -11.96 5.03 10.71
C LEU A 32 -11.40 3.60 10.69
N PRO A 33 -11.58 2.80 11.74
CA PRO A 33 -11.28 1.37 11.71
C PRO A 33 -12.12 0.65 10.65
N MET A 34 -11.50 -0.27 9.91
CA MET A 34 -12.11 -1.02 8.81
C MET A 34 -11.76 -2.51 8.96
N ASN A 35 -12.09 -3.10 10.11
CA ASN A 35 -11.71 -4.48 10.39
C ASN A 35 -12.64 -5.48 9.69
N ASP A 36 -12.10 -6.61 9.30
CA ASP A 36 -12.84 -7.75 8.77
C ASP A 36 -13.85 -7.35 7.66
N ARG A 37 -15.15 -7.60 7.90
CA ARG A 37 -16.23 -7.38 6.91
C ARG A 37 -16.60 -5.91 6.71
N ASP A 38 -16.10 -5.01 7.54
CA ASP A 38 -16.28 -3.57 7.33
C ASP A 38 -15.33 -3.01 6.27
N TYR A 39 -14.24 -3.74 5.95
CA TYR A 39 -13.23 -3.31 4.97
C TYR A 39 -13.87 -3.05 3.59
N THR A 40 -14.46 -4.07 2.98
CA THR A 40 -15.04 -3.96 1.63
C THR A 40 -16.10 -2.88 1.54
N LYS A 41 -17.05 -2.86 2.49
CA LYS A 41 -18.15 -1.87 2.50
C LYS A 41 -17.65 -0.44 2.57
N THR A 42 -16.61 -0.22 3.38
CA THR A 42 -16.03 1.12 3.55
C THR A 42 -15.19 1.50 2.33
N LEU A 43 -14.39 0.56 1.81
CA LEU A 43 -13.56 0.81 0.63
C LEU A 43 -14.41 1.15 -0.60
N VAL A 44 -15.50 0.43 -0.84
CA VAL A 44 -16.47 0.72 -1.90
C VAL A 44 -17.03 2.14 -1.78
N LYS A 45 -17.45 2.56 -0.57
CA LYS A 45 -17.93 3.93 -0.34
C LYS A 45 -16.85 4.99 -0.63
N LEU A 46 -15.59 4.71 -0.27
CA LEU A 46 -14.48 5.62 -0.57
C LEU A 46 -14.26 5.72 -2.10
N PHE A 47 -14.28 4.59 -2.81
CA PHE A 47 -14.15 4.58 -4.26
C PHE A 47 -15.33 5.29 -4.94
N ASP A 48 -16.56 5.05 -4.51
CA ASP A 48 -17.76 5.71 -5.05
C ASP A 48 -17.72 7.24 -4.85
N SER A 49 -17.10 7.71 -3.77
CA SER A 49 -16.97 9.13 -3.47
C SER A 49 -15.77 9.81 -4.14
N SER A 50 -14.83 9.04 -4.70
CA SER A 50 -13.59 9.55 -5.31
C SER A 50 -13.87 10.46 -6.50
N LYS A 51 -13.00 11.48 -6.72
CA LYS A 51 -13.17 12.51 -7.74
C LYS A 51 -11.99 12.63 -8.72
N LYS A 52 -10.80 12.22 -8.31
CA LYS A 52 -9.57 12.46 -9.09
C LYS A 52 -8.75 11.19 -9.30
N THR A 53 -8.31 10.56 -8.21
CA THR A 53 -7.35 9.46 -8.27
C THR A 53 -7.67 8.38 -7.24
N ILE A 54 -7.41 7.13 -7.62
CA ILE A 54 -7.29 6.00 -6.71
C ILE A 54 -5.95 5.33 -7.03
N HIS A 55 -5.00 5.39 -6.11
CA HIS A 55 -3.73 4.69 -6.20
C HIS A 55 -3.70 3.56 -5.16
N ALA A 56 -3.42 2.34 -5.61
CA ALA A 56 -3.40 1.17 -4.73
C ALA A 56 -2.12 0.36 -4.90
N VAL A 57 -1.61 -0.16 -3.80
CA VAL A 57 -0.55 -1.17 -3.77
C VAL A 57 -1.09 -2.35 -3.00
N ILE A 58 -1.22 -3.51 -3.64
CA ILE A 58 -1.83 -4.70 -3.06
C ILE A 58 -0.99 -5.93 -3.39
N TYR A 59 -0.50 -6.62 -2.36
CA TYR A 59 0.31 -7.82 -2.52
C TYR A 59 -0.40 -8.92 -3.33
N GLN A 60 -1.65 -9.22 -2.96
CA GLN A 60 -2.45 -10.26 -3.59
C GLN A 60 -3.83 -9.74 -3.98
N VAL A 61 -4.17 -9.93 -5.24
CA VAL A 61 -5.51 -9.68 -5.79
C VAL A 61 -6.08 -10.97 -6.36
N GLY A 62 -7.39 -11.02 -6.60
CA GLY A 62 -8.05 -12.20 -7.18
C GLY A 62 -9.12 -11.83 -8.18
N TYR A 63 -9.17 -12.58 -9.28
CA TYR A 63 -10.24 -12.57 -10.26
C TYR A 63 -10.97 -13.91 -10.18
N TYR A 64 -12.28 -13.87 -9.98
CA TYR A 64 -13.12 -15.06 -9.74
C TYR A 64 -14.31 -15.07 -10.70
N PRO A 65 -14.12 -15.41 -11.98
CA PRO A 65 -15.18 -15.32 -13.01
C PRO A 65 -16.37 -16.23 -12.73
N ASP A 66 -16.14 -17.37 -12.06
CA ASP A 66 -17.21 -18.32 -11.71
C ASP A 66 -18.03 -17.87 -10.49
N TYR A 67 -17.60 -16.80 -9.81
CA TYR A 67 -18.26 -16.24 -8.63
C TYR A 67 -18.47 -14.73 -8.83
N PRO A 68 -19.49 -14.35 -9.66
CA PRO A 68 -19.68 -12.94 -10.06
C PRO A 68 -20.20 -12.04 -8.93
N GLU A 69 -20.51 -12.61 -7.78
CA GLU A 69 -20.97 -11.90 -6.59
C GLU A 69 -19.98 -12.07 -5.43
N GLY A 70 -19.92 -11.08 -4.54
CA GLY A 70 -19.11 -11.11 -3.34
C GLY A 70 -18.05 -9.99 -3.28
N GLU A 71 -17.36 -9.94 -2.17
CA GLU A 71 -16.49 -8.84 -1.80
C GLU A 71 -15.38 -8.50 -2.85
N PRO A 72 -14.72 -9.48 -3.50
CA PRO A 72 -13.74 -9.15 -4.55
C PRO A 72 -14.40 -8.44 -5.74
N THR A 73 -15.59 -8.92 -6.15
CA THR A 73 -16.34 -8.33 -7.27
C THR A 73 -16.88 -6.95 -6.92
N ASP A 74 -17.29 -6.72 -5.69
CA ASP A 74 -17.75 -5.40 -5.21
C ASP A 74 -16.63 -4.36 -5.34
N ILE A 75 -15.40 -4.70 -4.94
CA ILE A 75 -14.22 -3.84 -5.09
C ILE A 75 -13.93 -3.57 -6.58
N GLN A 76 -13.93 -4.61 -7.42
CA GLN A 76 -13.70 -4.48 -8.86
C GLN A 76 -14.74 -3.55 -9.51
N ASN A 77 -16.01 -3.75 -9.22
CA ASN A 77 -17.09 -2.94 -9.74
C ASN A 77 -16.99 -1.48 -9.30
N ALA A 78 -16.64 -1.22 -8.05
CA ALA A 78 -16.45 0.14 -7.55
C ALA A 78 -15.28 0.86 -8.27
N LEU A 79 -14.17 0.17 -8.53
CA LEU A 79 -13.04 0.69 -9.31
C LEU A 79 -13.43 0.97 -10.77
N ILE A 80 -14.14 0.03 -11.43
CA ILE A 80 -14.64 0.19 -12.80
C ILE A 80 -15.59 1.40 -12.87
N ASN A 81 -16.47 1.55 -11.90
CA ASN A 81 -17.39 2.69 -11.84
C ASN A 81 -16.65 4.00 -11.56
N ALA A 82 -15.56 3.98 -10.81
CA ALA A 82 -14.70 5.17 -10.63
C ALA A 82 -14.08 5.62 -11.96
N VAL A 83 -13.54 4.69 -12.77
CA VAL A 83 -13.02 5.00 -14.11
C VAL A 83 -14.12 5.58 -15.02
N LYS A 84 -15.33 5.00 -15.01
CA LYS A 84 -16.48 5.53 -15.78
C LYS A 84 -16.85 6.96 -15.40
N ARG A 85 -16.56 7.37 -14.15
CA ARG A 85 -16.74 8.77 -13.69
C ARG A 85 -15.57 9.69 -14.04
N GLY A 86 -14.50 9.16 -14.68
CA GLY A 86 -13.30 9.94 -15.04
C GLY A 86 -12.22 9.95 -13.94
N VAL A 87 -12.33 9.11 -12.91
CA VAL A 87 -11.29 8.95 -11.88
C VAL A 87 -10.12 8.15 -12.47
N LYS A 88 -8.89 8.63 -12.29
CA LYS A 88 -7.71 7.86 -12.66
C LYS A 88 -7.45 6.79 -11.61
N VAL A 89 -7.43 5.52 -12.03
CA VAL A 89 -7.19 4.37 -11.15
C VAL A 89 -5.90 3.68 -11.56
N VAL A 90 -4.95 3.60 -10.64
CA VAL A 90 -3.66 2.93 -10.85
C VAL A 90 -3.40 1.95 -9.70
N ILE A 91 -3.09 0.71 -10.04
CA ILE A 91 -2.86 -0.37 -9.07
C ILE A 91 -1.48 -1.00 -9.33
N ILE A 92 -0.70 -1.20 -8.30
CA ILE A 92 0.54 -1.98 -8.34
C ILE A 92 0.31 -3.28 -7.55
N VAL A 93 0.64 -4.40 -8.16
CA VAL A 93 0.54 -5.73 -7.56
C VAL A 93 1.91 -6.41 -7.53
N ASP A 94 2.09 -7.31 -6.57
CA ASP A 94 3.34 -8.05 -6.43
C ASP A 94 3.57 -9.05 -7.56
N GLN A 95 4.83 -9.18 -7.98
CA GLN A 95 5.35 -10.34 -8.70
C GLN A 95 6.60 -10.84 -8.00
N SER A 96 6.53 -12.00 -7.38
CA SER A 96 7.66 -12.55 -6.64
C SER A 96 8.12 -13.87 -7.22
N SER A 97 9.41 -13.99 -7.49
CA SER A 97 10.03 -15.23 -8.01
C SER A 97 9.89 -16.41 -7.04
N TRP A 98 9.78 -16.15 -5.74
CA TRP A 98 9.59 -17.17 -4.71
C TRP A 98 8.13 -17.68 -4.62
N ASN A 99 7.15 -16.98 -5.18
CA ASN A 99 5.73 -17.39 -5.22
C ASN A 99 5.12 -17.19 -6.61
N PRO A 100 5.54 -17.96 -7.62
CA PRO A 100 5.07 -17.81 -9.00
C PRO A 100 3.55 -17.99 -9.14
N SER A 101 2.95 -18.87 -8.34
CA SER A 101 1.50 -19.12 -8.38
C SER A 101 0.67 -17.90 -7.97
N LEU A 102 1.18 -17.08 -7.06
CA LEU A 102 0.56 -15.80 -6.70
C LEU A 102 0.63 -14.82 -7.86
N SER A 103 1.81 -14.72 -8.47
CA SER A 103 2.05 -13.80 -9.58
C SER A 103 1.15 -14.10 -10.78
N VAL A 104 0.88 -15.39 -11.06
CA VAL A 104 -0.09 -15.80 -12.09
C VAL A 104 -1.50 -15.32 -11.75
N LYS A 105 -1.96 -15.47 -10.50
CA LYS A 105 -3.28 -14.96 -10.07
C LYS A 105 -3.39 -13.45 -10.17
N ASN A 106 -2.33 -12.74 -9.80
CA ASN A 106 -2.26 -11.29 -9.96
C ASN A 106 -2.31 -10.89 -11.45
N ASP A 107 -1.69 -11.66 -12.35
CA ASP A 107 -1.73 -11.44 -13.79
C ASP A 107 -3.15 -11.63 -14.40
N GLU A 108 -3.90 -12.62 -13.94
CA GLU A 108 -5.30 -12.81 -14.33
C GLU A 108 -6.16 -11.60 -13.96
N TYR A 109 -6.01 -11.09 -12.74
CA TYR A 109 -6.68 -9.87 -12.29
C TYR A 109 -6.28 -8.65 -13.13
N LEU A 110 -4.99 -8.47 -13.36
CA LEU A 110 -4.43 -7.39 -14.17
C LEU A 110 -5.03 -7.39 -15.58
N LYS A 111 -5.04 -8.55 -16.25
CA LYS A 111 -5.62 -8.71 -17.60
C LYS A 111 -7.11 -8.35 -17.63
N TYR A 112 -7.85 -8.74 -16.60
CA TYR A 112 -9.26 -8.43 -16.49
C TYR A 112 -9.51 -6.94 -16.28
N MET A 113 -8.86 -6.31 -15.30
CA MET A 113 -9.11 -4.92 -14.92
C MET A 113 -8.69 -3.91 -16.01
N ARG A 114 -7.64 -4.22 -16.76
CA ARG A 114 -7.20 -3.40 -17.90
C ARG A 114 -8.24 -3.23 -19.00
N GLN A 115 -9.15 -4.18 -19.17
CA GLN A 115 -10.24 -4.09 -20.17
C GLN A 115 -11.19 -2.93 -19.88
N PHE A 116 -11.21 -2.44 -18.65
CA PHE A 116 -12.06 -1.33 -18.20
C PHE A 116 -11.32 0.02 -18.08
N GLY A 117 -10.07 0.09 -18.56
CA GLY A 117 -9.27 1.31 -18.50
C GLY A 117 -8.58 1.56 -17.16
N ILE A 118 -8.52 0.54 -16.29
CA ILE A 118 -7.74 0.62 -15.05
C ILE A 118 -6.27 0.31 -15.36
N GLU A 119 -5.37 1.17 -14.93
CA GLU A 119 -3.93 0.94 -15.05
C GLU A 119 -3.48 -0.03 -13.95
N VAL A 120 -3.10 -1.26 -14.30
CA VAL A 120 -2.56 -2.24 -13.34
C VAL A 120 -1.18 -2.67 -13.80
N TYR A 121 -0.22 -2.66 -12.87
CA TYR A 121 1.18 -2.95 -13.11
C TYR A 121 1.70 -3.94 -12.08
N PHE A 122 2.75 -4.67 -12.45
CA PHE A 122 3.57 -5.40 -11.51
C PHE A 122 4.66 -4.50 -10.92
N ASP A 123 5.10 -4.81 -9.73
CA ASP A 123 6.32 -4.28 -9.13
C ASP A 123 7.59 -4.96 -9.69
N MET A 124 8.74 -4.75 -9.03
CA MET A 124 10.01 -5.41 -9.36
C MET A 124 10.02 -6.86 -8.87
N PRO A 125 10.48 -7.83 -9.70
CA PRO A 125 10.43 -9.26 -9.36
C PRO A 125 11.36 -9.67 -8.21
N ASP A 126 12.41 -8.89 -7.93
CA ASP A 126 13.46 -9.22 -6.96
C ASP A 126 13.13 -8.75 -5.53
N ILE A 127 12.09 -7.94 -5.36
CA ILE A 127 11.69 -7.39 -4.07
C ILE A 127 10.19 -7.62 -3.88
N THR A 128 9.81 -8.41 -2.86
CA THR A 128 8.41 -8.62 -2.55
C THR A 128 7.75 -7.35 -2.02
N THR A 129 6.74 -6.87 -2.72
CA THR A 129 5.89 -5.77 -2.26
C THR A 129 4.72 -6.29 -1.44
N HIS A 130 4.97 -6.58 -0.15
CA HIS A 130 3.94 -7.11 0.75
C HIS A 130 3.00 -6.04 1.34
N ALA A 131 3.07 -4.81 0.83
CA ALA A 131 2.24 -3.70 1.25
C ALA A 131 0.77 -3.86 0.80
N LYS A 132 -0.17 -3.32 1.59
CA LYS A 132 -1.57 -3.18 1.24
C LYS A 132 -2.02 -1.80 1.69
N PHE A 133 -2.07 -0.88 0.75
CA PHE A 133 -2.60 0.45 0.99
C PHE A 133 -3.30 1.02 -0.25
N VAL A 134 -4.19 1.96 0.01
CA VAL A 134 -4.90 2.71 -1.03
C VAL A 134 -4.86 4.18 -0.68
N VAL A 135 -4.60 5.04 -1.64
CA VAL A 135 -4.73 6.50 -1.51
C VAL A 135 -5.86 6.98 -2.41
N VAL A 136 -6.83 7.68 -1.83
CA VAL A 136 -7.97 8.26 -2.55
C VAL A 136 -7.84 9.77 -2.55
N ASP A 137 -7.80 10.36 -3.75
CA ASP A 137 -7.76 11.81 -4.00
C ASP A 137 -6.62 12.52 -3.25
N SER A 138 -5.53 11.81 -2.91
CA SER A 138 -4.40 12.30 -2.09
C SER A 138 -4.84 12.94 -0.75
N THR A 139 -5.96 12.47 -0.18
CA THR A 139 -6.54 12.98 1.06
C THR A 139 -6.91 11.92 2.07
N ILE A 140 -7.24 10.70 1.62
CA ILE A 140 -7.55 9.57 2.48
C ILE A 140 -6.62 8.42 2.14
N THR A 141 -6.00 7.84 3.16
CA THR A 141 -5.16 6.65 3.01
C THR A 141 -5.74 5.50 3.79
N VAL A 142 -5.96 4.36 3.14
CA VAL A 142 -6.33 3.09 3.77
C VAL A 142 -5.10 2.23 3.87
N ILE A 143 -4.81 1.71 5.07
CA ILE A 143 -3.64 0.88 5.35
C ILE A 143 -4.09 -0.30 6.19
N GLY A 144 -3.58 -1.50 5.89
CA GLY A 144 -3.92 -2.67 6.68
C GLY A 144 -3.28 -3.96 6.21
N SER A 145 -3.81 -5.07 6.72
CA SER A 145 -3.35 -6.42 6.36
C SER A 145 -4.11 -7.01 5.18
N THR A 146 -5.25 -6.43 4.78
CA THR A 146 -6.25 -7.04 3.90
C THR A 146 -5.80 -7.06 2.44
N ASN A 147 -5.58 -8.24 1.89
CA ASN A 147 -5.44 -8.48 0.46
C ASN A 147 -6.82 -8.42 -0.24
N TRP A 148 -6.85 -8.23 -1.55
CA TRP A 148 -8.08 -8.27 -2.35
C TRP A 148 -8.33 -9.67 -2.91
N SER A 149 -8.17 -10.68 -2.07
CA SER A 149 -8.50 -12.08 -2.35
C SER A 149 -9.75 -12.50 -1.58
N PHE A 150 -10.46 -13.53 -2.09
CA PHE A 150 -11.68 -14.03 -1.45
C PHE A 150 -11.48 -14.34 0.04
N TYR A 151 -10.40 -15.05 0.39
CA TYR A 151 -10.16 -15.42 1.79
C TYR A 151 -9.91 -14.20 2.67
N ALA A 152 -9.10 -13.24 2.23
CA ALA A 152 -8.81 -12.04 3.00
C ALA A 152 -10.08 -11.18 3.20
N LEU A 153 -10.91 -11.05 2.16
CA LEU A 153 -12.11 -10.21 2.24
C LEU A 153 -13.27 -10.88 2.96
N ALA A 154 -13.44 -12.21 2.82
CA ALA A 154 -14.63 -12.91 3.27
C ALA A 154 -14.44 -13.84 4.47
N LYS A 155 -13.21 -14.29 4.78
CA LYS A 155 -12.97 -15.38 5.75
C LYS A 155 -11.98 -15.07 6.85
N ASN A 156 -10.84 -14.42 6.51
CA ASN A 156 -9.80 -14.14 7.48
C ASN A 156 -10.24 -13.09 8.53
N ASN A 157 -9.53 -13.05 9.65
CA ASN A 157 -9.50 -11.89 10.53
C ASN A 157 -8.45 -10.93 10.02
N GLU A 158 -8.87 -9.76 9.57
CA GLU A 158 -8.02 -8.74 9.00
C GLU A 158 -8.24 -7.40 9.72
N CYS A 159 -7.23 -6.55 9.73
CA CYS A 159 -7.37 -5.21 10.28
C CYS A 159 -6.91 -4.17 9.27
N ALA A 160 -7.65 -3.07 9.21
CA ALA A 160 -7.29 -1.92 8.41
C ALA A 160 -7.83 -0.63 9.05
N VAL A 161 -7.28 0.48 8.60
CA VAL A 161 -7.70 1.82 9.02
C VAL A 161 -7.70 2.76 7.82
N ALA A 162 -8.75 3.58 7.71
CA ALA A 162 -8.75 4.74 6.83
C ALA A 162 -8.35 5.97 7.65
N VAL A 163 -7.36 6.71 7.17
CA VAL A 163 -6.84 7.93 7.78
C VAL A 163 -7.11 9.10 6.84
N LYS A 164 -7.89 10.07 7.28
CA LYS A 164 -8.08 11.33 6.57
C LYS A 164 -7.01 12.32 7.01
N SER A 165 -6.01 12.50 6.17
CA SER A 165 -4.90 13.43 6.37
C SER A 165 -4.18 13.64 5.04
N LYS A 166 -4.12 14.88 4.58
CA LYS A 166 -3.39 15.22 3.35
C LYS A 166 -1.90 14.89 3.46
N ASP A 167 -1.28 15.21 4.59
CA ASP A 167 0.15 15.01 4.78
C ASP A 167 0.53 13.53 4.78
N ILE A 168 -0.28 12.69 5.45
CA ILE A 168 -0.09 11.23 5.43
C ILE A 168 -0.31 10.70 4.02
N SER A 169 -1.38 11.14 3.34
CA SER A 169 -1.67 10.69 1.99
C SER A 169 -0.55 11.04 1.01
N LEU A 170 0.04 12.23 1.10
CA LEU A 170 1.19 12.60 0.27
C LEU A 170 2.43 11.72 0.56
N LYS A 171 2.65 11.27 1.80
CA LYS A 171 3.74 10.31 2.10
C LYS A 171 3.51 8.95 1.45
N TYR A 172 2.26 8.49 1.37
CA TYR A 172 1.92 7.25 0.67
C TYR A 172 1.93 7.41 -0.85
N GLU A 173 1.59 8.59 -1.38
CA GLU A 173 1.80 8.91 -2.79
C GLU A 173 3.31 8.90 -3.15
N ASP A 174 4.18 9.50 -2.33
CA ASP A 174 5.63 9.42 -2.52
C ASP A 174 6.14 7.97 -2.54
N PHE A 175 5.57 7.10 -1.70
CA PHE A 175 5.92 5.68 -1.69
C PHE A 175 5.36 4.94 -2.91
N PHE A 176 4.13 5.24 -3.30
CA PHE A 176 3.53 4.72 -4.52
C PHE A 176 4.37 5.08 -5.75
N GLU A 177 4.76 6.34 -5.91
CA GLU A 177 5.57 6.81 -7.03
C GLU A 177 6.93 6.12 -7.11
N LYS A 178 7.57 5.81 -5.98
CA LYS A 178 8.81 5.02 -5.97
C LYS A 178 8.62 3.63 -6.55
N LEU A 179 7.51 2.96 -6.23
CA LEU A 179 7.19 1.65 -6.80
C LEU A 179 6.81 1.78 -8.29
N TYR A 180 6.03 2.82 -8.62
CA TYR A 180 5.56 3.09 -9.97
C TYR A 180 6.69 3.35 -10.97
N GLN A 181 7.81 3.94 -10.55
CA GLN A 181 8.99 4.17 -11.39
C GLN A 181 9.60 2.87 -11.93
N PHE A 182 9.46 1.78 -11.21
CA PHE A 182 10.03 0.47 -11.55
C PHE A 182 8.98 -0.57 -11.99
N LYS A 183 7.76 -0.12 -12.27
CA LYS A 183 6.65 -0.99 -12.68
C LYS A 183 6.91 -1.72 -13.97
N SER A 184 6.30 -2.89 -14.10
CA SER A 184 6.26 -3.68 -15.34
C SER A 184 4.83 -3.88 -15.83
N ASP A 185 4.65 -3.82 -17.14
CA ASP A 185 3.36 -4.08 -17.80
C ASP A 185 3.01 -5.56 -17.89
N SER A 186 3.99 -6.43 -17.75
CA SER A 186 3.85 -7.87 -17.91
C SER A 186 4.59 -8.63 -16.82
N LEU A 187 4.15 -9.85 -16.57
CA LEU A 187 4.84 -10.78 -15.70
C LEU A 187 6.24 -11.06 -16.27
N THR A 188 7.28 -10.81 -15.48
CA THR A 188 8.69 -10.99 -15.88
C THR A 188 9.31 -12.25 -15.29
N ILE A 189 8.67 -12.85 -14.29
CA ILE A 189 9.09 -14.13 -13.72
C ILE A 189 8.51 -15.28 -14.54
N THR A 190 9.29 -16.33 -14.75
CA THR A 190 8.82 -17.58 -15.37
C THR A 190 8.14 -18.45 -14.29
N PRO A 191 6.91 -18.92 -14.51
CA PRO A 191 6.17 -19.78 -13.57
C PRO A 191 6.88 -21.11 -13.32
#